data_b5057e4b917e89a92cdd27a0062b2781
#
_entry.id   b5057e4b917e89a92cdd27a0062b2781
#
_cell.length_a   1.000
_cell.length_b   1.000
_cell.length_c   1.000
_cell.angle_alpha   90.00
_cell.angle_beta   90.00
_cell.angle_gamma   90.00
#
_symmetry.space_group_name_H-M   'P 1'
#
loop_
_entity.id
_entity.type
_entity.pdbx_description
1 polymer ?
#
loop_
_entity_poly.entity_id
_entity_poly.type
_entity_poly.pdbx_seq_one_letter_code
_entity_poly.pdbx_strand_id
1 'polypeptide(L)'
;HKVKFTVIDRKLYPELQEQYCTDPNAGMCPCYQVGEEFVFERYGAADDFWHMGLNTLKQPVSRADGSAGGTSFPHCSEAWDAISRYIYAVLQGGSIMRGWMKDERVMIACCSDGTRPVIFRIKRMDYKVLYIEGIQCDNCKSRIKSALEQIEGVEEVIFREEYAEVYLQGNIEDELLKNRVEECGQFT
;
A
#
# COMPACT_ATOMS: atom_id res chain seq x y z
N HIS A 1 -8.50 1.60 -7.76
CA HIS A 1 -7.99 1.28 -6.42
C HIS A 1 -6.58 0.74 -6.50
N LYS A 2 -5.77 1.07 -5.51
CA LYS A 2 -4.48 0.44 -5.23
C LYS A 2 -4.57 -0.34 -3.93
N VAL A 3 -3.62 -1.23 -3.70
CA VAL A 3 -3.50 -1.98 -2.46
C VAL A 3 -2.19 -1.64 -1.81
N LYS A 4 -2.24 -1.12 -0.59
CA LYS A 4 -1.05 -0.93 0.25
C LYS A 4 -0.92 -2.11 1.19
N PHE A 5 0.24 -2.69 1.18
CA PHE A 5 0.60 -3.85 1.95
C PHE A 5 1.72 -3.45 2.92
N THR A 6 1.52 -3.65 4.20
CA THR A 6 2.49 -3.27 5.23
C THR A 6 2.80 -4.46 6.11
N VAL A 7 4.07 -4.75 6.31
CA VAL A 7 4.52 -5.72 7.32
C VAL A 7 4.40 -5.07 8.70
N ILE A 8 3.47 -5.53 9.52
CA ILE A 8 3.18 -4.89 10.81
C ILE A 8 3.77 -5.62 12.01
N ASP A 9 4.04 -6.92 11.87
CA ASP A 9 4.64 -7.71 12.96
C ASP A 9 5.28 -8.98 12.41
N ARG A 10 6.18 -9.55 13.22
CA ARG A 10 6.83 -10.85 12.98
C ARG A 10 6.91 -11.60 14.30
N LYS A 11 6.61 -12.88 14.26
CA LYS A 11 6.70 -13.74 15.44
C LYS A 11 7.71 -14.86 15.21
N LEU A 12 8.14 -15.44 16.30
CA LEU A 12 8.97 -16.65 16.33
C LEU A 12 8.44 -17.54 17.45
N TYR A 13 8.30 -18.82 17.14
CA TYR A 13 7.95 -19.86 18.08
C TYR A 13 9.11 -20.86 18.15
N PRO A 14 10.17 -20.60 18.96
CA PRO A 14 11.37 -21.43 19.04
C PRO A 14 11.04 -22.87 19.41
N GLU A 15 10.07 -23.08 20.31
CA GLU A 15 9.61 -24.40 20.73
C GLU A 15 9.03 -25.23 19.58
N LEU A 16 8.37 -24.57 18.61
CA LEU A 16 7.88 -25.28 17.43
C LEU A 16 9.01 -25.58 16.45
N GLN A 17 9.99 -24.68 16.33
CA GLN A 17 11.16 -24.96 15.49
C GLN A 17 11.99 -26.10 16.07
N GLU A 18 12.21 -26.10 17.37
CA GLU A 18 12.93 -27.17 18.05
C GLU A 18 12.25 -28.53 17.87
N GLN A 19 10.93 -28.57 17.96
CA GLN A 19 10.17 -29.81 17.90
C GLN A 19 9.98 -30.36 16.47
N TYR A 20 9.83 -29.48 15.47
CA TYR A 20 9.34 -29.90 14.15
C TYR A 20 10.27 -29.53 12.98
N CYS A 21 11.16 -28.57 13.12
CA CYS A 21 12.02 -28.15 12.01
C CYS A 21 13.33 -28.97 11.95
N THR A 22 13.80 -29.20 10.73
CA THR A 22 15.13 -29.84 10.53
C THR A 22 16.25 -28.96 11.09
N ASP A 23 16.11 -27.63 10.98
CA ASP A 23 16.98 -26.66 11.65
C ASP A 23 16.19 -26.00 12.80
N PRO A 24 16.44 -26.40 14.05
CA PRO A 24 15.75 -25.82 15.20
C PRO A 24 16.16 -24.37 15.48
N ASN A 25 17.23 -23.88 14.85
CA ASN A 25 17.73 -22.51 14.98
C ASN A 25 17.48 -21.66 13.72
N ALA A 26 16.53 -22.03 12.88
CA ALA A 26 16.20 -21.29 11.65
C ALA A 26 15.84 -19.82 11.89
N GLY A 27 15.32 -19.50 13.09
CA GLY A 27 15.05 -18.11 13.52
C GLY A 27 13.88 -17.45 12.82
N MET A 28 13.88 -16.11 12.82
CA MET A 28 12.84 -15.27 12.24
C MET A 28 12.78 -15.41 10.72
N CYS A 29 11.60 -15.12 10.13
CA CYS A 29 11.45 -15.08 8.68
C CYS A 29 12.49 -14.14 8.03
N PRO A 30 13.28 -14.59 7.05
CA PRO A 30 14.30 -13.75 6.40
C PRO A 30 13.73 -12.84 5.30
N CYS A 31 12.48 -13.09 4.83
CA CYS A 31 11.95 -12.44 3.64
C CYS A 31 11.46 -11.01 3.88
N TYR A 32 10.95 -10.72 5.09
CA TYR A 32 10.27 -9.47 5.38
C TYR A 32 10.78 -8.81 6.65
N GLN A 33 10.75 -7.47 6.67
CA GLN A 33 11.05 -6.67 7.85
C GLN A 33 9.82 -5.84 8.27
N VAL A 34 9.65 -5.65 9.58
CA VAL A 34 8.56 -4.81 10.10
C VAL A 34 8.72 -3.38 9.58
N GLY A 35 7.63 -2.81 9.10
CA GLY A 35 7.57 -1.48 8.51
C GLY A 35 7.79 -1.45 6.99
N GLU A 36 8.13 -2.57 6.35
CA GLU A 36 8.16 -2.61 4.88
C GLU A 36 6.76 -2.40 4.31
N GLU A 37 6.68 -1.56 3.26
CA GLU A 37 5.44 -1.26 2.56
C GLU A 37 5.58 -1.55 1.06
N PHE A 38 4.52 -2.11 0.48
CA PHE A 38 4.44 -2.45 -0.94
C PHE A 38 3.10 -1.97 -1.47
N VAL A 39 3.08 -1.49 -2.73
CA VAL A 39 1.86 -1.04 -3.40
C VAL A 39 1.62 -1.88 -4.64
N PHE A 40 0.41 -2.40 -4.74
CA PHE A 40 -0.06 -3.16 -5.89
C PHE A 40 -1.06 -2.32 -6.70
N GLU A 41 -0.91 -2.32 -8.01
CA GLU A 41 -1.81 -1.67 -8.96
C GLU A 41 -2.21 -2.65 -10.05
N ARG A 42 -3.46 -2.56 -10.52
CA ARG A 42 -3.94 -3.42 -11.57
C ARG A 42 -3.52 -2.97 -12.97
N TYR A 43 -3.51 -1.67 -13.23
CA TYR A 43 -3.27 -1.09 -14.54
C TYR A 43 -2.09 -0.12 -14.51
N GLY A 44 -0.99 -0.53 -13.93
CA GLY A 44 0.24 0.24 -13.99
C GLY A 44 0.91 0.14 -15.36
N ALA A 45 1.98 0.91 -15.58
CA ALA A 45 2.73 0.93 -16.85
C ALA A 45 3.25 -0.45 -17.31
N ALA A 46 3.34 -1.40 -16.39
CA ALA A 46 3.49 -2.80 -16.66
C ALA A 46 2.30 -3.50 -16.02
N ASP A 47 1.31 -3.93 -16.81
CA ASP A 47 0.19 -4.75 -16.33
C ASP A 47 0.66 -6.18 -16.01
N ASP A 48 1.76 -6.24 -15.27
CA ASP A 48 2.45 -7.49 -14.95
C ASP A 48 1.71 -8.27 -13.86
N PHE A 49 0.72 -7.66 -13.20
CA PHE A 49 -0.04 -8.34 -12.17
C PHE A 49 -0.70 -9.64 -12.68
N TRP A 50 -1.11 -9.63 -13.95
CA TRP A 50 -1.75 -10.79 -14.58
C TRP A 50 -0.77 -11.84 -15.09
N HIS A 51 0.48 -11.48 -15.25
CA HIS A 51 1.49 -12.41 -15.72
C HIS A 51 2.02 -13.34 -14.63
N MET A 52 1.49 -13.24 -13.42
CA MET A 52 1.80 -14.12 -12.29
C MET A 52 3.30 -14.31 -12.04
N GLY A 53 4.08 -13.38 -12.56
CA GLY A 53 5.52 -13.38 -12.43
C GLY A 53 5.97 -12.65 -11.18
N LEU A 54 7.16 -12.93 -10.74
CA LEU A 54 7.83 -12.31 -9.60
C LEU A 54 7.98 -10.78 -9.72
N ASN A 55 7.79 -10.24 -10.92
CA ASN A 55 7.96 -8.82 -11.24
C ASN A 55 6.64 -8.04 -11.29
N THR A 56 5.52 -8.65 -10.91
CA THR A 56 4.19 -8.02 -10.98
C THR A 56 3.93 -7.01 -9.88
N LEU A 57 4.83 -6.90 -8.92
CA LEU A 57 4.63 -6.16 -7.70
C LEU A 57 5.50 -4.93 -7.74
N LYS A 58 4.85 -3.77 -7.71
CA LYS A 58 5.56 -2.51 -7.65
C LYS A 58 6.24 -2.31 -6.31
N GLN A 59 7.28 -1.55 -6.37
CA GLN A 59 8.33 -1.31 -5.39
C GLN A 59 7.84 -1.00 -3.99
N PRO A 60 8.58 -1.43 -2.99
CA PRO A 60 8.36 -0.96 -1.63
C PRO A 60 8.45 0.56 -1.59
N VAL A 61 7.49 1.17 -0.90
CA VAL A 61 7.40 2.64 -0.80
C VAL A 61 8.50 3.17 0.12
N SER A 62 8.73 2.49 1.24
CA SER A 62 9.80 2.81 2.18
C SER A 62 9.96 1.70 3.22
N ARG A 63 11.11 1.69 3.89
CA ARG A 63 11.30 0.94 5.13
C ARG A 63 11.12 1.85 6.34
N ALA A 64 10.77 1.27 7.48
CA ALA A 64 10.60 2.02 8.73
C ALA A 64 11.88 2.75 9.19
N ASP A 65 13.06 2.27 8.79
CA ASP A 65 14.37 2.88 9.06
C ASP A 65 14.74 3.99 8.06
N GLY A 66 13.85 4.33 7.13
CA GLY A 66 14.09 5.34 6.09
C GLY A 66 14.98 4.87 4.94
N SER A 67 15.47 3.64 4.95
CA SER A 67 16.24 3.09 3.84
C SER A 67 15.33 2.75 2.66
N ALA A 68 15.85 2.87 1.43
CA ALA A 68 15.14 2.37 0.26
C ALA A 68 14.97 0.85 0.38
N GLY A 69 13.73 0.40 0.42
CA GLY A 69 13.41 -1.02 0.33
C GLY A 69 13.88 -1.61 -1.00
N GLY A 70 13.97 -2.93 -1.08
CA GLY A 70 14.24 -3.61 -2.34
C GLY A 70 13.24 -3.20 -3.43
N THR A 71 13.61 -3.39 -4.68
CA THR A 71 12.84 -2.92 -5.84
C THR A 71 11.62 -3.77 -6.17
N SER A 72 11.40 -4.87 -5.47
CA SER A 72 10.28 -5.77 -5.69
C SER A 72 9.85 -6.45 -4.39
N PHE A 73 8.58 -6.87 -4.34
CA PHE A 73 8.06 -7.70 -3.26
C PHE A 73 8.81 -9.05 -3.24
N PRO A 74 9.43 -9.44 -2.12
CA PRO A 74 10.11 -10.72 -2.03
C PRO A 74 9.11 -11.86 -2.23
N HIS A 75 9.39 -12.76 -3.17
CA HIS A 75 8.53 -13.90 -3.37
C HIS A 75 8.65 -14.89 -2.22
N CYS A 76 7.53 -15.10 -1.56
CA CYS A 76 7.33 -16.18 -0.60
C CYS A 76 5.97 -16.80 -0.88
N SER A 77 5.95 -18.07 -1.27
CA SER A 77 4.71 -18.76 -1.62
C SER A 77 3.73 -18.83 -0.44
N GLU A 78 4.22 -18.99 0.78
CA GLU A 78 3.39 -19.02 1.98
C GLU A 78 2.74 -17.66 2.31
N ALA A 79 3.47 -16.57 2.07
CA ALA A 79 2.89 -15.24 2.18
C ALA A 79 1.88 -15.00 1.05
N TRP A 80 2.26 -15.32 -0.20
CA TRP A 80 1.41 -15.09 -1.37
C TRP A 80 0.09 -15.85 -1.29
N ASP A 81 0.11 -17.10 -0.89
CA ASP A 81 -1.10 -17.91 -0.71
C ASP A 81 -2.08 -17.28 0.30
N ALA A 82 -1.55 -16.75 1.38
CA ALA A 82 -2.36 -16.10 2.41
C ALA A 82 -2.97 -14.76 1.97
N ILE A 83 -2.25 -13.95 1.15
CA ILE A 83 -2.60 -12.54 0.88
C ILE A 83 -3.26 -12.31 -0.47
N SER A 84 -2.97 -13.14 -1.49
CA SER A 84 -3.38 -12.88 -2.87
C SER A 84 -4.88 -12.68 -3.03
N ARG A 85 -5.70 -13.50 -2.37
CA ARG A 85 -7.17 -13.38 -2.40
C ARG A 85 -7.67 -12.01 -1.91
N TYR A 86 -7.03 -11.44 -0.90
CA TYR A 86 -7.39 -10.12 -0.38
C TYR A 86 -6.95 -9.01 -1.33
N ILE A 87 -5.79 -9.16 -1.97
CA ILE A 87 -5.32 -8.21 -2.99
C ILE A 87 -6.33 -8.15 -4.14
N TYR A 88 -6.78 -9.29 -4.65
CA TYR A 88 -7.80 -9.33 -5.72
C TYR A 88 -9.11 -8.66 -5.28
N ALA A 89 -9.61 -8.95 -4.10
CA ALA A 89 -10.84 -8.35 -3.58
C ALA A 89 -10.72 -6.83 -3.48
N VAL A 90 -9.60 -6.35 -2.96
CA VAL A 90 -9.30 -4.92 -2.79
C VAL A 90 -9.21 -4.19 -4.12
N LEU A 91 -8.50 -4.75 -5.11
CA LEU A 91 -8.37 -4.15 -6.44
C LEU A 91 -9.71 -4.01 -7.17
N GLN A 92 -10.71 -4.80 -6.80
CA GLN A 92 -12.09 -4.69 -7.30
C GLN A 92 -12.94 -3.66 -6.51
N GLY A 93 -12.39 -3.00 -5.50
CA GLY A 93 -13.11 -2.00 -4.70
C GLY A 93 -14.05 -2.58 -3.64
N GLY A 94 -14.00 -3.89 -3.42
CA GLY A 94 -14.82 -4.56 -2.41
C GLY A 94 -14.40 -4.27 -0.97
N SER A 95 -15.33 -4.49 -0.03
CA SER A 95 -15.00 -4.66 1.38
C SER A 95 -14.22 -5.97 1.55
N ILE A 96 -13.12 -5.93 2.29
CA ILE A 96 -12.27 -7.12 2.43
C ILE A 96 -12.89 -8.12 3.41
N MET A 97 -13.32 -7.61 4.56
CA MET A 97 -13.97 -8.42 5.61
C MET A 97 -15.04 -7.58 6.31
N ARG A 98 -16.19 -7.47 5.65
CA ARG A 98 -17.32 -6.68 6.16
C ARG A 98 -17.73 -7.10 7.57
N GLY A 99 -17.84 -6.13 8.46
CA GLY A 99 -18.28 -6.33 9.84
C GLY A 99 -17.25 -6.97 10.77
N TRP A 100 -16.06 -7.31 10.27
CA TRP A 100 -14.96 -7.85 11.10
C TRP A 100 -13.93 -6.78 11.46
N MET A 101 -13.45 -6.01 10.49
CA MET A 101 -12.50 -4.93 10.71
C MET A 101 -13.21 -3.61 11.01
N LYS A 102 -12.59 -2.75 11.81
CA LYS A 102 -13.11 -1.38 12.08
C LYS A 102 -13.15 -0.51 10.82
N ASP A 103 -12.20 -0.71 9.92
CA ASP A 103 -12.16 -0.11 8.58
C ASP A 103 -12.31 -1.24 7.56
N GLU A 104 -13.41 -1.25 6.80
CA GLU A 104 -13.69 -2.28 5.80
C GLU A 104 -12.70 -2.29 4.62
N ARG A 105 -11.87 -1.25 4.51
CA ARG A 105 -10.76 -1.18 3.55
C ARG A 105 -9.52 -1.95 4.01
N VAL A 106 -9.51 -2.47 5.24
CA VAL A 106 -8.34 -3.09 5.87
C VAL A 106 -8.58 -4.56 6.15
N MET A 107 -7.54 -5.37 5.98
CA MET A 107 -7.46 -6.73 6.48
C MET A 107 -6.12 -6.98 7.15
N ILE A 108 -6.12 -7.72 8.24
CA ILE A 108 -4.92 -8.26 8.86
C ILE A 108 -4.81 -9.73 8.47
N ALA A 109 -3.74 -10.08 7.80
CA ALA A 109 -3.47 -11.45 7.35
C ALA A 109 -2.13 -11.94 7.91
N CYS A 110 -1.96 -13.25 7.96
CA CYS A 110 -0.76 -13.91 8.40
C CYS A 110 -0.29 -14.88 7.31
N CYS A 111 1.01 -14.99 7.08
CA CYS A 111 1.52 -16.05 6.20
C CYS A 111 1.25 -17.44 6.81
N SER A 112 1.39 -18.48 6.01
CA SER A 112 1.11 -19.86 6.43
C SER A 112 2.22 -20.54 7.24
N ASP A 113 3.41 -19.91 7.39
CA ASP A 113 4.48 -20.46 8.25
C ASP A 113 4.09 -20.34 9.74
N GLY A 114 3.70 -21.44 10.33
CA GLY A 114 3.27 -21.51 11.73
C GLY A 114 4.41 -21.36 12.75
N THR A 115 5.69 -21.47 12.32
CA THR A 115 6.85 -21.41 13.23
C THR A 115 7.47 -20.04 13.36
N ARG A 116 7.34 -19.22 12.30
CA ARG A 116 7.86 -17.84 12.23
C ARG A 116 6.95 -16.92 11.40
N PRO A 117 5.68 -16.78 11.80
CA PRO A 117 4.69 -16.07 11.02
C PRO A 117 5.01 -14.58 10.87
N VAL A 118 4.65 -14.06 9.70
CA VAL A 118 4.69 -12.62 9.39
C VAL A 118 3.27 -12.10 9.28
N ILE A 119 2.98 -11.00 9.95
CA ILE A 119 1.67 -10.37 10.00
C ILE A 119 1.64 -9.16 9.08
N PHE A 120 0.63 -9.09 8.25
CA PHE A 120 0.48 -8.09 7.24
C PHE A 120 -0.81 -7.29 7.43
N ARG A 121 -0.74 -5.98 7.22
CA ARG A 121 -1.89 -5.12 7.01
C ARG A 121 -2.06 -4.89 5.52
N ILE A 122 -3.22 -5.24 5.00
CA ILE A 122 -3.63 -5.02 3.61
C ILE A 122 -4.66 -3.90 3.64
N LYS A 123 -4.39 -2.78 2.95
CA LYS A 123 -5.28 -1.61 2.92
C LYS A 123 -5.64 -1.27 1.48
N ARG A 124 -6.95 -1.12 1.21
CA ARG A 124 -7.43 -0.49 -0.01
C ARG A 124 -7.10 1.00 0.03
N MET A 125 -6.47 1.49 -1.02
CA MET A 125 -6.21 2.89 -1.24
C MET A 125 -7.15 3.39 -2.32
N ASP A 126 -8.14 4.18 -1.90
CA ASP A 126 -9.04 4.87 -2.81
C ASP A 126 -8.38 6.21 -3.18
N TYR A 127 -8.36 6.57 -4.44
CA TYR A 127 -7.73 7.81 -4.89
C TYR A 127 -8.42 8.39 -6.11
N LYS A 128 -8.26 9.69 -6.28
CA LYS A 128 -8.61 10.43 -7.49
C LYS A 128 -7.36 10.98 -8.15
N VAL A 129 -7.44 11.18 -9.46
CA VAL A 129 -6.37 11.78 -10.24
C VAL A 129 -6.79 13.19 -10.61
N LEU A 130 -5.94 14.17 -10.30
CA LEU A 130 -6.11 15.55 -10.67
C LEU A 130 -5.05 15.94 -11.70
N TYR A 131 -5.46 16.36 -12.87
CA TYR A 131 -4.61 17.02 -13.84
C TYR A 131 -4.68 18.52 -13.54
N ILE A 132 -3.55 19.12 -13.20
CA ILE A 132 -3.48 20.50 -12.73
C ILE A 132 -2.59 21.29 -13.66
N GLU A 133 -3.18 22.22 -14.39
CA GLU A 133 -2.44 23.14 -15.25
C GLU A 133 -1.88 24.34 -14.46
N GLY A 134 -0.79 24.92 -14.97
CA GLY A 134 -0.19 26.11 -14.37
C GLY A 134 0.88 25.84 -13.29
N ILE A 135 1.20 24.58 -12.99
CA ILE A 135 2.27 24.25 -12.04
C ILE A 135 3.64 24.52 -12.69
N GLN A 136 4.39 25.47 -12.13
CA GLN A 136 5.69 25.88 -12.68
C GLN A 136 6.89 25.54 -11.77
N CYS A 137 6.64 25.18 -10.51
CA CYS A 137 7.70 24.94 -9.54
C CYS A 137 7.27 24.03 -8.38
N ASP A 138 8.25 23.50 -7.63
CA ASP A 138 8.00 22.63 -6.49
C ASP A 138 7.28 23.35 -5.34
N ASN A 139 7.45 24.66 -5.20
CA ASN A 139 6.71 25.44 -4.21
C ASN A 139 5.20 25.47 -4.53
N CYS A 140 4.82 25.51 -5.81
CA CYS A 140 3.44 25.40 -6.24
C CYS A 140 2.87 24.02 -5.85
N LYS A 141 3.59 22.94 -6.14
CA LYS A 141 3.20 21.58 -5.73
C LYS A 141 3.02 21.47 -4.23
N SER A 142 3.96 21.99 -3.44
CA SER A 142 3.92 21.95 -1.97
C SER A 142 2.69 22.70 -1.43
N ARG A 143 2.37 23.86 -2.00
CA ARG A 143 1.20 24.66 -1.59
C ARG A 143 -0.11 23.95 -1.88
N ILE A 144 -0.26 23.40 -3.09
CA ILE A 144 -1.45 22.63 -3.48
C ILE A 144 -1.56 21.38 -2.61
N LYS A 145 -0.46 20.65 -2.41
CA LYS A 145 -0.43 19.48 -1.52
C LYS A 145 -0.96 19.81 -0.13
N SER A 146 -0.40 20.83 0.49
CA SER A 146 -0.80 21.26 1.83
C SER A 146 -2.29 21.67 1.91
N ALA A 147 -2.79 22.35 0.87
CA ALA A 147 -4.18 22.77 0.83
C ALA A 147 -5.14 21.59 0.67
N LEU A 148 -4.81 20.63 -0.19
CA LEU A 148 -5.63 19.43 -0.39
C LEU A 148 -5.61 18.53 0.86
N GLU A 149 -4.46 18.36 1.52
CA GLU A 149 -4.31 17.55 2.73
C GLU A 149 -5.03 18.16 3.97
N GLN A 150 -5.47 19.42 3.91
CA GLN A 150 -6.34 20.03 4.91
C GLN A 150 -7.83 19.67 4.76
N ILE A 151 -8.22 19.08 3.64
CA ILE A 151 -9.60 18.63 3.43
C ILE A 151 -9.83 17.38 4.27
N GLU A 152 -10.88 17.38 5.09
CA GLU A 152 -11.27 16.20 5.86
C GLU A 152 -11.52 15.00 4.93
N GLY A 153 -10.85 13.88 5.21
CA GLY A 153 -10.93 12.68 4.38
C GLY A 153 -9.86 12.57 3.30
N VAL A 154 -9.01 13.58 3.09
CA VAL A 154 -7.78 13.43 2.30
C VAL A 154 -6.69 12.85 3.19
N GLU A 155 -6.15 11.69 2.80
CA GLU A 155 -5.10 11.00 3.56
C GLU A 155 -3.69 11.42 3.12
N GLU A 156 -3.48 11.59 1.82
CA GLU A 156 -2.18 11.90 1.23
C GLU A 156 -2.35 12.44 -0.18
N VAL A 157 -1.44 13.32 -0.61
CA VAL A 157 -1.34 13.80 -2.00
C VAL A 157 0.05 13.51 -2.54
N ILE A 158 0.11 12.81 -3.67
CA ILE A 158 1.37 12.47 -4.35
C ILE A 158 1.37 13.07 -5.75
N PHE A 159 2.29 14.00 -6.01
CA PHE A 159 2.52 14.53 -7.35
C PHE A 159 3.30 13.53 -8.19
N ARG A 160 2.83 13.31 -9.41
CA ARG A 160 3.53 12.64 -10.50
C ARG A 160 3.98 13.69 -11.50
N GLU A 161 4.57 13.28 -12.61
CA GLU A 161 5.06 14.23 -13.63
C GLU A 161 3.91 15.09 -14.20
N GLU A 162 2.78 14.47 -14.55
CA GLU A 162 1.68 15.12 -15.26
C GLU A 162 0.40 15.31 -14.42
N TYR A 163 0.30 14.69 -13.22
CA TYR A 163 -0.91 14.68 -12.40
C TYR A 163 -0.60 14.53 -10.91
N ALA A 164 -1.59 14.79 -10.09
CA ALA A 164 -1.56 14.48 -8.66
C ALA A 164 -2.51 13.33 -8.33
N GLU A 165 -2.08 12.39 -7.51
CA GLU A 165 -2.89 11.36 -6.90
C GLU A 165 -3.33 11.84 -5.52
N VAL A 166 -4.63 11.94 -5.30
CA VAL A 166 -5.23 12.34 -4.02
C VAL A 166 -5.84 11.11 -3.38
N TYR A 167 -5.21 10.61 -2.33
CA TYR A 167 -5.65 9.43 -1.58
C TYR A 167 -6.70 9.81 -0.55
N LEU A 168 -7.79 9.03 -0.48
CA LEU A 168 -9.01 9.41 0.20
C LEU A 168 -9.45 8.39 1.25
N GLN A 169 -10.02 8.91 2.32
CA GLN A 169 -10.83 8.14 3.26
C GLN A 169 -12.31 8.47 3.03
N GLY A 170 -12.98 7.67 2.22
CA GLY A 170 -14.37 7.90 1.84
C GLY A 170 -14.54 8.61 0.49
N ASN A 171 -15.75 9.08 0.24
CA ASN A 171 -16.06 9.80 -1.00
C ASN A 171 -15.94 11.31 -0.75
N ILE A 172 -15.12 11.97 -1.57
CA ILE A 172 -14.99 13.43 -1.60
C ILE A 172 -15.42 13.89 -2.99
N GLU A 173 -16.27 14.93 -3.06
CA GLU A 173 -16.75 15.48 -4.32
C GLU A 173 -15.61 16.13 -5.12
N ASP A 174 -15.60 15.91 -6.45
CA ASP A 174 -14.56 16.44 -7.35
C ASP A 174 -14.48 17.96 -7.29
N GLU A 175 -15.65 18.62 -7.18
CA GLU A 175 -15.76 20.06 -7.13
C GLU A 175 -15.05 20.66 -5.89
N LEU A 176 -15.08 19.96 -4.76
CA LEU A 176 -14.36 20.40 -3.56
C LEU A 176 -12.85 20.37 -3.76
N LEU A 177 -12.33 19.33 -4.38
CA LEU A 177 -10.91 19.19 -4.68
C LEU A 177 -10.47 20.26 -5.68
N LYS A 178 -11.25 20.46 -6.74
CA LYS A 178 -11.01 21.48 -7.77
C LYS A 178 -10.95 22.89 -7.17
N ASN A 179 -12.01 23.29 -6.44
CA ASN A 179 -12.08 24.60 -5.80
C ASN A 179 -10.86 24.85 -4.89
N ARG A 180 -10.46 23.84 -4.14
CA ARG A 180 -9.29 23.98 -3.25
C ARG A 180 -7.98 24.19 -4.00
N VAL A 181 -7.81 23.60 -5.19
CA VAL A 181 -6.66 23.83 -6.07
C VAL A 181 -6.69 25.26 -6.62
N GLU A 182 -7.86 25.69 -7.12
CA GLU A 182 -8.04 27.06 -7.67
C GLU A 182 -7.82 28.15 -6.62
N GLU A 183 -8.20 27.95 -5.36
CA GLU A 183 -7.91 28.86 -4.24
C GLU A 183 -6.39 29.04 -3.98
N CYS A 184 -5.56 28.09 -4.39
CA CYS A 184 -4.12 28.17 -4.23
C CYS A 184 -3.45 29.12 -5.22
N GLY A 185 -4.10 29.52 -6.31
CA GLY A 185 -3.53 30.39 -7.33
C GLY A 185 -4.22 30.25 -8.68
N GLN A 186 -3.56 30.70 -9.73
CA GLN A 186 -4.04 30.53 -11.11
C GLN A 186 -3.75 29.10 -11.60
N PHE A 187 -4.46 28.13 -11.03
CA PHE A 187 -4.40 26.72 -11.41
C PHE A 187 -5.79 26.29 -11.91
N THR A 188 -5.84 25.41 -12.88
CA THR A 188 -7.09 24.82 -13.42
C THR A 188 -6.95 23.32 -13.59
#